data_842e469ade17b13bc085b126869169c4
#
_entry.id   842e469ade17b13bc085b126869169c4
#
_cell.length_a   1.000
_cell.length_b   1.000
_cell.length_c   1.000
_cell.angle_alpha   90.00
_cell.angle_beta   90.00
_cell.angle_gamma   90.00
#
_symmetry.space_group_name_H-M   'P 1'
#
loop_
_entity.id
_entity.type
_entity.pdbx_description
1 polymer ?
#
loop_
_entity_poly.entity_id
_entity_poly.type
_entity_poly.pdbx_seq_one_letter_code
_entity_poly.pdbx_strand_id
1 'polypeptide(L)'
;MMRFKICILLAAFIFSIIGCSKNWDDHYNKQPETINENVWDAIKGRSELSIFVGLMIKYNYDTLFKSSGNVYTLFVPDNSAFDKFDRSLVNDTTMLNYHISRHYILPVDIQGKIKLQTRNDKYATFEYVNGKSFYDDVALNYESPLYLNGNFFIMNKVALPKLNLYEYFAMYNPFLKNYIDKKDSIILDKEKSRPIGFDNKGNTIYDTIAIKLNLIDSLYFPVSKEFRARTATFAFPRTESYNSALTGMAQKLGGNYVDHTDIPIKWQENILIPFLLDHGTFLNMLEVSQFKSIDVLTHQKKYNMVNIRGDSVVVNYTPKDKYLCSNGVTYDYANFVIPDSLYIGAEKFQGEWLARPTGANRYAWRPNVTVTSTSSFDVSNNYIKGQSNDSILIVNFTKGYKGTFKLQFNTLNLFPRKYRMVVYTLMDVGGIYDIYVNDVLVRTFDYYDYAKTKGIIKSVTGANFVPTGRYNRFDCYVDNITDYSKATIRFEYKEPGNVPNNGLIIDMIEFVPVTE
;
A
#
# COMPACT_ATOMS: atom_id res chain seq x y z
N MET A 1 31.35 -41.41 -64.51
CA MET A 1 30.78 -41.81 -63.21
C MET A 1 30.39 -40.65 -62.30
N MET A 2 31.14 -39.59 -62.24
CA MET A 2 30.84 -38.39 -61.37
C MET A 2 29.61 -37.61 -61.80
N ARG A 3 29.37 -37.43 -63.12
CA ARG A 3 28.19 -36.67 -63.62
C ARG A 3 26.85 -37.38 -63.35
N PHE A 4 26.83 -38.72 -63.30
CA PHE A 4 25.61 -39.48 -63.01
C PHE A 4 25.20 -39.38 -61.49
N LYS A 5 26.19 -39.30 -60.62
CA LYS A 5 25.95 -39.13 -59.16
C LYS A 5 25.41 -37.76 -58.84
N ILE A 6 25.80 -36.72 -59.59
CA ILE A 6 25.32 -35.31 -59.43
C ILE A 6 23.85 -35.22 -59.88
N CYS A 7 23.46 -35.86 -60.96
CA CYS A 7 22.07 -35.89 -61.42
C CYS A 7 21.13 -36.58 -60.44
N ILE A 8 21.57 -37.66 -59.77
CA ILE A 8 20.78 -38.38 -58.75
C ILE A 8 20.63 -37.53 -57.51
N LEU A 9 21.67 -36.81 -57.07
CA LEU A 9 21.60 -35.88 -55.92
C LEU A 9 20.70 -34.68 -56.21
N LEU A 10 20.74 -34.11 -57.42
CA LEU A 10 19.83 -33.04 -57.81
C LEU A 10 18.37 -33.49 -57.90
N ALA A 11 18.10 -34.71 -58.42
CA ALA A 11 16.77 -35.28 -58.48
C ALA A 11 16.22 -35.55 -57.05
N ALA A 12 17.04 -36.10 -56.14
CA ALA A 12 16.66 -36.30 -54.74
C ALA A 12 16.36 -34.99 -54.00
N PHE A 13 17.11 -33.91 -54.30
CA PHE A 13 16.88 -32.57 -53.72
C PHE A 13 15.58 -31.94 -54.24
N ILE A 14 15.25 -32.13 -55.52
CA ILE A 14 13.99 -31.63 -56.09
C ILE A 14 12.80 -32.40 -55.53
N PHE A 15 12.91 -33.73 -55.32
CA PHE A 15 11.84 -34.51 -54.68
C PHE A 15 11.61 -34.13 -53.21
N SER A 16 12.63 -33.73 -52.46
CA SER A 16 12.46 -33.30 -51.07
C SER A 16 11.78 -31.93 -50.96
N ILE A 17 11.90 -31.04 -51.95
CA ILE A 17 11.23 -29.73 -51.94
C ILE A 17 9.73 -29.84 -52.28
N ILE A 18 9.34 -30.79 -53.14
CA ILE A 18 7.94 -30.98 -53.56
C ILE A 18 7.12 -31.69 -52.44
N GLY A 19 7.75 -32.53 -51.61
CA GLY A 19 7.09 -33.20 -50.48
C GLY A 19 6.76 -32.29 -49.31
N CYS A 20 7.54 -31.22 -49.11
CA CYS A 20 7.28 -30.28 -48.03
C CYS A 20 6.13 -29.30 -48.31
N SER A 21 5.89 -28.92 -49.57
CA SER A 21 4.86 -27.96 -49.92
C SER A 21 3.43 -28.52 -49.74
N LYS A 22 3.23 -29.77 -50.11
CA LYS A 22 1.89 -30.42 -50.00
C LYS A 22 1.44 -30.60 -48.53
N ASN A 23 2.35 -30.97 -47.65
CA ASN A 23 2.05 -31.10 -46.22
C ASN A 23 1.84 -29.73 -45.55
N TRP A 24 2.51 -28.67 -46.03
CA TRP A 24 2.35 -27.31 -45.56
C TRP A 24 1.00 -26.74 -45.96
N ASP A 25 0.60 -26.89 -47.22
CA ASP A 25 -0.69 -26.43 -47.74
C ASP A 25 -1.88 -27.16 -47.10
N ASP A 26 -1.75 -28.46 -46.86
CA ASP A 26 -2.78 -29.26 -46.17
C ASP A 26 -2.91 -28.92 -44.68
N HIS A 27 -1.85 -28.42 -44.08
CA HIS A 27 -1.88 -28.08 -42.67
C HIS A 27 -2.35 -26.61 -42.41
N TYR A 28 -2.03 -25.70 -43.30
CA TYR A 28 -2.33 -24.26 -43.13
C TYR A 28 -3.54 -23.76 -43.95
N ASN A 29 -3.94 -24.46 -45.00
CA ASN A 29 -5.03 -24.05 -45.88
C ASN A 29 -6.37 -24.77 -45.65
N LYS A 30 -6.45 -25.74 -44.75
CA LYS A 30 -7.76 -26.31 -44.34
C LYS A 30 -8.44 -25.35 -43.37
N GLN A 31 -9.08 -24.34 -43.92
CA GLN A 31 -10.03 -23.58 -43.16
C GLN A 31 -11.22 -24.47 -42.77
N PRO A 32 -11.69 -24.42 -41.50
CA PRO A 32 -12.91 -25.12 -41.13
C PRO A 32 -14.07 -24.70 -42.05
N GLU A 33 -14.93 -25.62 -42.43
CA GLU A 33 -16.15 -25.30 -43.24
C GLU A 33 -16.99 -24.24 -42.58
N THR A 34 -16.94 -24.16 -41.25
CA THR A 34 -17.67 -23.18 -40.41
C THR A 34 -17.10 -21.78 -40.45
N ILE A 35 -15.94 -21.52 -41.08
CA ILE A 35 -15.26 -20.21 -41.10
C ILE A 35 -16.12 -19.12 -41.76
N ASN A 36 -17.09 -19.48 -42.59
CA ASN A 36 -18.02 -18.58 -43.25
C ASN A 36 -19.32 -18.39 -42.46
N GLU A 37 -19.52 -19.11 -41.37
CA GLU A 37 -20.70 -19.03 -40.54
C GLU A 37 -20.45 -18.09 -39.35
N ASN A 38 -21.50 -17.41 -38.91
CA ASN A 38 -21.41 -16.56 -37.73
C ASN A 38 -21.56 -17.40 -36.45
N VAL A 39 -20.73 -17.14 -35.45
CA VAL A 39 -20.79 -17.86 -34.16
C VAL A 39 -22.14 -17.73 -33.47
N TRP A 40 -22.84 -16.60 -33.68
CA TRP A 40 -24.19 -16.39 -33.16
C TRP A 40 -25.21 -17.37 -33.79
N ASP A 41 -25.17 -17.55 -35.10
CA ASP A 41 -26.08 -18.47 -35.79
C ASP A 41 -25.85 -19.92 -35.34
N ALA A 42 -24.60 -20.27 -35.07
CA ALA A 42 -24.21 -21.58 -34.54
C ALA A 42 -24.79 -21.87 -33.14
N ILE A 43 -24.74 -20.90 -32.22
CA ILE A 43 -25.28 -21.11 -30.86
C ILE A 43 -26.81 -21.02 -30.84
N LYS A 44 -27.40 -20.14 -31.67
CA LYS A 44 -28.86 -19.92 -31.77
C LYS A 44 -29.59 -21.19 -32.20
N GLY A 45 -28.98 -22.01 -33.05
CA GLY A 45 -29.57 -23.26 -33.55
C GLY A 45 -29.55 -24.41 -32.52
N ARG A 46 -28.94 -24.24 -31.36
CA ARG A 46 -28.77 -25.32 -30.35
C ARG A 46 -29.84 -25.25 -29.28
N SER A 47 -30.67 -26.29 -29.19
CA SER A 47 -31.77 -26.34 -28.21
C SER A 47 -31.27 -26.37 -26.75
N GLU A 48 -30.12 -26.99 -26.48
CA GLU A 48 -29.51 -27.06 -25.16
C GLU A 48 -28.95 -25.73 -24.66
N LEU A 49 -28.85 -24.69 -25.53
CA LEU A 49 -28.38 -23.34 -25.20
C LEU A 49 -29.50 -22.30 -25.18
N SER A 50 -30.75 -22.73 -25.30
CA SER A 50 -31.90 -21.85 -25.51
C SER A 50 -32.10 -20.83 -24.39
N ILE A 51 -31.77 -21.13 -23.13
CA ILE A 51 -31.90 -20.18 -22.03
C ILE A 51 -30.88 -19.05 -22.18
N PHE A 52 -29.62 -19.36 -22.43
CA PHE A 52 -28.55 -18.36 -22.64
C PHE A 52 -28.84 -17.49 -23.87
N VAL A 53 -29.22 -18.13 -24.98
CA VAL A 53 -29.62 -17.45 -26.24
C VAL A 53 -30.81 -16.53 -26.00
N GLY A 54 -31.84 -17.00 -25.29
CA GLY A 54 -33.01 -16.21 -24.92
C GLY A 54 -32.65 -14.96 -24.10
N LEU A 55 -31.72 -15.08 -23.16
CA LEU A 55 -31.20 -13.93 -22.39
C LEU A 55 -30.43 -12.95 -23.28
N MET A 56 -29.58 -13.45 -24.18
CA MET A 56 -28.87 -12.60 -25.13
C MET A 56 -29.81 -11.81 -26.03
N ILE A 57 -30.86 -12.42 -26.52
CA ILE A 57 -31.93 -11.74 -27.33
C ILE A 57 -32.65 -10.70 -26.48
N LYS A 58 -33.09 -11.09 -25.28
CA LYS A 58 -33.79 -10.19 -24.33
C LYS A 58 -33.03 -8.89 -24.06
N TYR A 59 -31.72 -8.95 -23.98
CA TYR A 59 -30.88 -7.79 -23.70
C TYR A 59 -30.15 -7.24 -24.93
N ASN A 60 -30.54 -7.62 -26.15
CA ASN A 60 -30.00 -7.14 -27.43
C ASN A 60 -28.53 -7.45 -27.68
N TYR A 61 -28.00 -8.51 -27.09
CA TYR A 61 -26.60 -8.94 -27.30
C TYR A 61 -26.39 -9.60 -28.67
N ASP A 62 -27.44 -10.08 -29.34
CA ASP A 62 -27.40 -10.59 -30.71
C ASP A 62 -26.83 -9.55 -31.70
N THR A 63 -27.02 -8.28 -31.42
CA THR A 63 -26.53 -7.18 -32.25
C THR A 63 -24.99 -7.09 -32.28
N LEU A 64 -24.29 -7.61 -31.26
CA LEU A 64 -22.84 -7.63 -31.21
C LEU A 64 -22.22 -8.40 -32.38
N PHE A 65 -22.90 -9.42 -32.85
CA PHE A 65 -22.42 -10.33 -33.88
C PHE A 65 -22.75 -9.89 -35.29
N LYS A 66 -23.48 -8.78 -35.44
CA LYS A 66 -23.87 -8.22 -36.73
C LYS A 66 -22.80 -7.31 -37.34
N SER A 67 -21.87 -6.80 -36.52
CA SER A 67 -20.79 -5.94 -36.99
C SER A 67 -19.62 -6.77 -37.50
N SER A 68 -19.11 -6.47 -38.69
CA SER A 68 -17.90 -7.08 -39.23
C SER A 68 -16.66 -6.57 -38.51
N GLY A 69 -15.70 -7.46 -38.27
CA GLY A 69 -14.38 -7.12 -37.74
C GLY A 69 -14.17 -7.31 -36.25
N ASN A 70 -15.22 -7.65 -35.49
CA ASN A 70 -15.07 -8.05 -34.09
C ASN A 70 -15.05 -9.57 -33.96
N VAL A 71 -14.15 -10.06 -33.12
CA VAL A 71 -14.05 -11.47 -32.78
C VAL A 71 -14.42 -11.72 -31.33
N TYR A 72 -15.06 -12.84 -31.06
CA TYR A 72 -15.56 -13.18 -29.73
C TYR A 72 -15.26 -14.64 -29.40
N THR A 73 -14.95 -14.91 -28.13
CA THR A 73 -15.06 -16.24 -27.56
C THR A 73 -16.20 -16.23 -26.55
N LEU A 74 -17.13 -17.16 -26.72
CA LEU A 74 -18.29 -17.31 -25.86
C LEU A 74 -18.14 -18.52 -24.95
N PHE A 75 -18.38 -18.33 -23.66
CA PHE A 75 -18.45 -19.39 -22.67
C PHE A 75 -19.93 -19.61 -22.32
N VAL A 76 -20.57 -20.57 -22.96
CA VAL A 76 -22.03 -20.68 -22.97
C VAL A 76 -22.49 -21.73 -21.97
N PRO A 77 -23.15 -21.33 -20.85
CA PRO A 77 -23.81 -22.29 -19.98
C PRO A 77 -24.95 -22.98 -20.71
N ASP A 78 -25.01 -24.31 -20.61
CA ASP A 78 -26.18 -25.07 -21.11
C ASP A 78 -27.41 -24.85 -20.22
N ASN A 79 -28.56 -25.34 -20.67
CA ASN A 79 -29.80 -25.17 -19.91
C ASN A 79 -29.73 -25.79 -18.51
N SER A 80 -29.03 -26.91 -18.35
CA SER A 80 -28.86 -27.57 -17.05
C SER A 80 -28.03 -26.76 -16.05
N ALA A 81 -27.14 -25.89 -16.56
CA ALA A 81 -26.38 -24.95 -15.73
C ALA A 81 -27.28 -23.93 -15.03
N PHE A 82 -28.37 -23.54 -15.68
CA PHE A 82 -29.33 -22.57 -15.13
C PHE A 82 -30.27 -23.18 -14.09
N ASP A 83 -30.51 -24.48 -14.11
CA ASP A 83 -31.35 -25.16 -13.12
C ASP A 83 -30.78 -25.09 -11.69
N LYS A 84 -29.45 -24.99 -11.61
CA LYS A 84 -28.70 -24.92 -10.34
C LYS A 84 -28.20 -23.51 -10.02
N PHE A 85 -28.51 -22.55 -10.87
CA PHE A 85 -27.99 -21.19 -10.74
C PHE A 85 -28.92 -20.29 -9.95
N ASP A 86 -28.39 -19.75 -8.84
CA ASP A 86 -29.10 -18.74 -8.08
C ASP A 86 -28.96 -17.36 -8.77
N ARG A 87 -30.03 -16.92 -9.41
CA ARG A 87 -30.08 -15.65 -10.14
C ARG A 87 -30.02 -14.41 -9.24
N SER A 88 -30.12 -14.56 -7.93
CA SER A 88 -29.95 -13.45 -7.00
C SER A 88 -28.49 -13.01 -6.83
N LEU A 89 -27.55 -13.89 -7.17
CA LEU A 89 -26.09 -13.66 -7.00
C LEU A 89 -25.53 -12.63 -7.98
N VAL A 90 -26.12 -12.53 -9.18
CA VAL A 90 -25.65 -11.60 -10.22
C VAL A 90 -26.80 -11.29 -11.19
N ASN A 91 -26.87 -10.04 -11.66
CA ASN A 91 -27.86 -9.70 -12.68
C ASN A 91 -27.51 -10.30 -14.06
N ASP A 92 -28.54 -10.53 -14.90
CA ASP A 92 -28.41 -11.19 -16.20
C ASP A 92 -27.36 -10.50 -17.10
N THR A 93 -27.31 -9.17 -17.13
CA THR A 93 -26.39 -8.43 -18.02
C THR A 93 -24.94 -8.55 -17.55
N THR A 94 -24.69 -8.54 -16.26
CA THR A 94 -23.36 -8.77 -15.69
C THR A 94 -22.89 -10.21 -15.97
N MET A 95 -23.79 -11.17 -15.80
CA MET A 95 -23.51 -12.58 -16.12
C MET A 95 -23.19 -12.74 -17.62
N LEU A 96 -24.03 -12.23 -18.53
CA LEU A 96 -23.79 -12.30 -19.97
C LEU A 96 -22.45 -11.67 -20.36
N ASN A 97 -22.14 -10.46 -19.85
CA ASN A 97 -20.86 -9.81 -20.14
C ASN A 97 -19.66 -10.60 -19.64
N TYR A 98 -19.80 -11.32 -18.53
CA TYR A 98 -18.71 -12.16 -18.01
C TYR A 98 -18.45 -13.39 -18.87
N HIS A 99 -19.46 -13.89 -19.57
CA HIS A 99 -19.35 -15.05 -20.46
C HIS A 99 -18.91 -14.72 -21.89
N ILE A 100 -18.56 -13.45 -22.16
CA ILE A 100 -18.12 -12.98 -23.48
C ILE A 100 -16.72 -12.40 -23.37
N SER A 101 -15.76 -12.94 -24.11
CA SER A 101 -14.43 -12.35 -24.30
C SER A 101 -14.27 -11.80 -25.71
N ARG A 102 -13.53 -10.69 -25.85
CA ARG A 102 -13.22 -10.05 -27.14
C ARG A 102 -11.91 -10.61 -27.75
N HIS A 103 -11.54 -11.80 -27.39
CA HIS A 103 -10.31 -12.45 -27.87
C HIS A 103 -10.64 -13.83 -28.41
N TYR A 104 -9.95 -14.21 -29.46
CA TYR A 104 -9.91 -15.59 -29.90
C TYR A 104 -9.12 -16.44 -28.90
N ILE A 105 -9.69 -17.58 -28.51
CA ILE A 105 -9.02 -18.54 -27.63
C ILE A 105 -8.96 -19.85 -28.37
N LEU A 106 -7.72 -20.26 -28.71
CA LEU A 106 -7.39 -21.56 -29.26
C LEU A 106 -6.69 -22.37 -28.17
N PRO A 107 -7.31 -23.39 -27.60
CA PRO A 107 -6.74 -24.17 -26.49
C PRO A 107 -5.43 -24.84 -26.84
N VAL A 108 -5.22 -25.23 -28.11
CA VAL A 108 -3.99 -25.88 -28.58
C VAL A 108 -2.73 -25.04 -28.40
N ASP A 109 -2.87 -23.72 -28.34
CA ASP A 109 -1.76 -22.78 -28.19
C ASP A 109 -1.53 -22.39 -26.72
N ILE A 110 -2.39 -22.86 -25.81
CA ILE A 110 -2.35 -22.50 -24.40
C ILE A 110 -1.82 -23.68 -23.59
N GLN A 111 -0.65 -23.51 -22.99
CA GLN A 111 -0.16 -24.39 -21.94
C GLN A 111 -0.27 -23.69 -20.58
N GLY A 112 -1.06 -24.28 -19.68
CA GLY A 112 -1.27 -23.73 -18.35
C GLY A 112 -2.43 -22.74 -18.27
N LYS A 113 -2.20 -21.58 -17.64
CA LYS A 113 -3.25 -20.65 -17.22
C LYS A 113 -3.03 -19.27 -17.82
N ILE A 114 -4.05 -18.71 -18.45
CA ILE A 114 -4.04 -17.34 -18.96
C ILE A 114 -5.20 -16.53 -18.37
N LYS A 115 -5.02 -15.22 -18.27
CA LYS A 115 -6.08 -14.26 -17.92
C LYS A 115 -6.75 -13.73 -19.19
N LEU A 116 -8.06 -13.76 -19.19
CA LEU A 116 -8.91 -13.26 -20.27
C LEU A 116 -9.70 -12.05 -19.81
N GLN A 117 -9.65 -10.98 -20.58
CA GLN A 117 -10.55 -9.86 -20.35
C GLN A 117 -11.93 -10.19 -20.90
N THR A 118 -12.92 -10.10 -20.03
CA THR A 118 -14.32 -10.27 -20.37
C THR A 118 -14.96 -8.93 -20.78
N ARG A 119 -16.17 -8.96 -21.31
CA ARG A 119 -16.83 -7.75 -21.80
C ARG A 119 -17.21 -6.76 -20.69
N ASN A 120 -17.30 -7.19 -19.44
CA ASN A 120 -17.49 -6.31 -18.28
C ASN A 120 -16.17 -5.83 -17.66
N ASP A 121 -15.07 -5.90 -18.43
CA ASP A 121 -13.71 -5.48 -18.06
C ASP A 121 -13.07 -6.26 -16.89
N LYS A 122 -13.76 -7.27 -16.36
CA LYS A 122 -13.15 -8.20 -15.39
C LYS A 122 -12.26 -9.23 -16.08
N TYR A 123 -11.33 -9.76 -15.33
CA TYR A 123 -10.48 -10.85 -15.80
C TYR A 123 -10.99 -12.19 -15.27
N ALA A 124 -11.31 -13.08 -16.19
CA ALA A 124 -11.51 -14.51 -15.95
C ALA A 124 -10.22 -15.27 -16.23
N THR A 125 -10.13 -16.49 -15.75
CA THR A 125 -9.00 -17.38 -16.02
C THR A 125 -9.43 -18.47 -16.99
N PHE A 126 -8.68 -18.64 -18.09
CA PHE A 126 -8.77 -19.80 -18.95
C PHE A 126 -7.58 -20.71 -18.67
N GLU A 127 -7.83 -22.00 -18.46
CA GLU A 127 -6.80 -23.00 -18.15
C GLU A 127 -6.98 -24.23 -19.03
N TYR A 128 -5.87 -24.69 -19.60
CA TYR A 128 -5.83 -25.96 -20.30
C TYR A 128 -4.84 -26.89 -19.60
N VAL A 129 -5.35 -27.97 -19.04
CA VAL A 129 -4.56 -28.91 -18.25
C VAL A 129 -5.06 -30.35 -18.47
N ASN A 130 -4.14 -31.28 -18.73
CA ASN A 130 -4.44 -32.69 -18.91
C ASN A 130 -5.54 -32.94 -19.97
N GLY A 131 -5.53 -32.19 -21.07
CA GLY A 131 -6.50 -32.36 -22.17
C GLY A 131 -7.89 -31.79 -21.87
N LYS A 132 -8.06 -31.00 -20.80
CA LYS A 132 -9.33 -30.37 -20.43
C LYS A 132 -9.17 -28.88 -20.33
N SER A 133 -10.18 -28.17 -20.82
CA SER A 133 -10.27 -26.72 -20.71
C SER A 133 -11.18 -26.33 -19.55
N PHE A 134 -10.81 -25.25 -18.86
CA PHE A 134 -11.57 -24.68 -17.76
C PHE A 134 -11.71 -23.17 -17.98
N TYR A 135 -12.88 -22.63 -17.63
CA TYR A 135 -13.12 -21.21 -17.51
C TYR A 135 -13.39 -20.87 -16.05
N ASP A 136 -12.49 -20.12 -15.45
CA ASP A 136 -12.30 -20.05 -14.01
C ASP A 136 -12.15 -21.49 -13.42
N ASP A 137 -13.06 -21.88 -12.56
CA ASP A 137 -13.05 -23.23 -11.97
C ASP A 137 -14.11 -24.14 -12.60
N VAL A 138 -14.70 -23.73 -13.73
CA VAL A 138 -15.77 -24.47 -14.42
C VAL A 138 -15.20 -25.22 -15.61
N ALA A 139 -15.38 -26.53 -15.63
CA ALA A 139 -14.96 -27.37 -16.75
C ALA A 139 -15.78 -27.04 -18.01
N LEU A 140 -15.09 -27.01 -19.14
CA LEU A 140 -15.69 -26.82 -20.46
C LEU A 140 -15.94 -28.20 -21.08
N ASN A 141 -17.20 -28.48 -21.41
CA ASN A 141 -17.64 -29.81 -21.86
C ASN A 141 -17.58 -29.97 -23.39
N TYR A 142 -17.57 -28.85 -24.10
CA TYR A 142 -17.54 -28.81 -25.55
C TYR A 142 -16.75 -27.60 -26.03
N GLU A 143 -15.94 -27.78 -27.04
CA GLU A 143 -15.23 -26.76 -27.79
C GLU A 143 -15.75 -26.76 -29.24
N SER A 144 -16.18 -25.61 -29.71
CA SER A 144 -16.64 -25.45 -31.08
C SER A 144 -15.47 -25.33 -32.07
N PRO A 145 -15.67 -25.64 -33.35
CA PRO A 145 -14.77 -25.18 -34.39
C PRO A 145 -14.75 -23.65 -34.47
N LEU A 146 -13.82 -23.13 -35.27
CA LEU A 146 -13.77 -21.69 -35.57
C LEU A 146 -14.90 -21.27 -36.50
N TYR A 147 -15.53 -20.16 -36.18
CA TYR A 147 -16.51 -19.45 -36.99
C TYR A 147 -15.93 -18.13 -37.51
N LEU A 148 -16.65 -17.47 -38.41
CA LEU A 148 -16.24 -16.21 -39.03
C LEU A 148 -15.79 -15.15 -38.01
N ASN A 149 -16.47 -15.04 -36.91
CA ASN A 149 -16.28 -14.00 -35.90
C ASN A 149 -16.10 -14.55 -34.48
N GLY A 150 -15.68 -15.81 -34.33
CA GLY A 150 -15.40 -16.34 -33.00
C GLY A 150 -15.46 -17.84 -32.87
N ASN A 151 -15.46 -18.28 -31.65
CA ASN A 151 -15.72 -19.67 -31.24
C ASN A 151 -16.51 -19.66 -29.92
N PHE A 152 -16.98 -20.81 -29.50
CA PHE A 152 -17.65 -20.95 -28.21
C PHE A 152 -17.31 -22.25 -27.52
N PHE A 153 -17.42 -22.21 -26.20
CA PHE A 153 -17.31 -23.36 -25.32
C PHE A 153 -18.64 -23.57 -24.60
N ILE A 154 -19.03 -24.82 -24.37
CA ILE A 154 -20.22 -25.14 -23.56
C ILE A 154 -19.77 -25.55 -22.18
N MET A 155 -20.47 -25.08 -21.16
CA MET A 155 -20.21 -25.36 -19.76
C MET A 155 -21.50 -25.75 -19.03
N ASN A 156 -21.37 -26.62 -18.02
CA ASN A 156 -22.51 -27.13 -17.24
C ASN A 156 -22.77 -26.38 -15.94
N LYS A 157 -22.14 -25.22 -15.77
CA LYS A 157 -22.32 -24.34 -14.62
C LYS A 157 -22.14 -22.88 -15.10
N VAL A 158 -22.93 -21.97 -14.56
CA VAL A 158 -22.76 -20.53 -14.77
C VAL A 158 -21.53 -20.06 -14.00
N ALA A 159 -20.58 -19.41 -14.68
CA ALA A 159 -19.45 -18.78 -14.04
C ALA A 159 -19.86 -17.42 -13.45
N LEU A 160 -19.43 -17.17 -12.21
CA LEU A 160 -19.69 -15.90 -11.54
C LEU A 160 -18.47 -14.99 -11.62
N PRO A 161 -18.65 -13.69 -11.90
CA PRO A 161 -17.55 -12.74 -11.85
C PRO A 161 -16.90 -12.74 -10.47
N LYS A 162 -15.58 -12.95 -10.44
CA LYS A 162 -14.83 -12.85 -9.20
C LYS A 162 -14.78 -11.41 -8.73
N LEU A 163 -14.83 -11.19 -7.42
CA LEU A 163 -14.59 -9.88 -6.85
C LEU A 163 -13.17 -9.42 -7.22
N ASN A 164 -12.98 -8.15 -7.52
CA ASN A 164 -11.66 -7.58 -7.48
C ASN A 164 -11.25 -7.27 -6.02
N LEU A 165 -10.00 -6.89 -5.80
CA LEU A 165 -9.49 -6.62 -4.46
C LEU A 165 -10.29 -5.53 -3.74
N TYR A 166 -10.70 -4.49 -4.45
CA TYR A 166 -11.47 -3.39 -3.86
C TYR A 166 -12.88 -3.83 -3.42
N GLU A 167 -13.58 -4.61 -4.27
CA GLU A 167 -14.87 -5.20 -3.93
C GLU A 167 -14.76 -6.17 -2.75
N TYR A 168 -13.69 -6.97 -2.72
CA TYR A 168 -13.40 -7.86 -1.60
C TYR A 168 -13.21 -7.08 -0.30
N PHE A 169 -12.41 -6.00 -0.32
CA PHE A 169 -12.19 -5.18 0.86
C PHE A 169 -13.45 -4.47 1.34
N ALA A 170 -14.34 -4.06 0.42
CA ALA A 170 -15.64 -3.51 0.80
C ALA A 170 -16.47 -4.48 1.65
N MET A 171 -16.33 -5.76 1.38
CA MET A 171 -17.11 -6.82 2.04
C MET A 171 -16.45 -7.31 3.35
N TYR A 172 -15.15 -7.54 3.35
CA TYR A 172 -14.46 -8.22 4.45
C TYR A 172 -13.50 -7.34 5.26
N ASN A 173 -13.05 -6.21 4.68
CA ASN A 173 -12.09 -5.29 5.27
C ASN A 173 -12.55 -3.83 5.10
N PRO A 174 -13.76 -3.44 5.54
CA PRO A 174 -14.30 -2.10 5.32
C PRO A 174 -13.41 -0.98 5.89
N PHE A 175 -12.66 -1.22 6.95
CA PHE A 175 -11.68 -0.26 7.47
C PHE A 175 -10.60 0.08 6.43
N LEU A 176 -10.11 -0.91 5.70
CA LEU A 176 -9.10 -0.74 4.65
C LEU A 176 -9.70 -0.05 3.43
N LYS A 177 -10.91 -0.45 3.01
CA LYS A 177 -11.62 0.22 1.92
C LYS A 177 -11.83 1.71 2.21
N ASN A 178 -12.30 2.05 3.41
CA ASN A 178 -12.51 3.43 3.83
C ASN A 178 -11.20 4.24 3.83
N TYR A 179 -10.10 3.60 4.23
CA TYR A 179 -8.78 4.22 4.17
C TYR A 179 -8.34 4.47 2.71
N ILE A 180 -8.56 3.51 1.81
CA ILE A 180 -8.26 3.65 0.38
C ILE A 180 -9.06 4.83 -0.20
N ASP A 181 -10.37 4.90 0.06
CA ASP A 181 -11.25 5.96 -0.46
C ASP A 181 -10.81 7.36 0.01
N LYS A 182 -10.34 7.50 1.25
CA LYS A 182 -9.81 8.76 1.78
C LYS A 182 -8.53 9.25 1.08
N LYS A 183 -7.86 8.39 0.31
CA LYS A 183 -6.67 8.74 -0.46
C LYS A 183 -6.98 9.11 -1.91
N ASP A 184 -8.26 9.19 -2.26
CA ASP A 184 -8.69 9.73 -3.55
C ASP A 184 -8.38 11.23 -3.63
N SER A 185 -7.85 11.62 -4.76
CA SER A 185 -7.67 13.01 -5.14
C SER A 185 -8.22 13.25 -6.54
N ILE A 186 -8.81 14.41 -6.74
CA ILE A 186 -9.32 14.82 -8.04
C ILE A 186 -8.34 15.85 -8.60
N ILE A 187 -7.77 15.55 -9.75
CA ILE A 187 -6.89 16.48 -10.46
C ILE A 187 -7.50 16.85 -11.80
N LEU A 188 -7.18 18.06 -12.25
CA LEU A 188 -7.56 18.51 -13.59
C LEU A 188 -6.74 17.77 -14.64
N ASP A 189 -7.40 17.11 -15.59
CA ASP A 189 -6.75 16.61 -16.81
C ASP A 189 -6.53 17.79 -17.77
N LYS A 190 -5.38 18.42 -17.69
CA LYS A 190 -5.04 19.59 -18.53
C LYS A 190 -4.98 19.27 -20.02
N GLU A 191 -4.69 18.01 -20.39
CA GLU A 191 -4.58 17.61 -21.80
C GLU A 191 -5.97 17.45 -22.44
N LYS A 192 -6.95 17.00 -21.67
CA LYS A 192 -8.33 16.78 -22.13
C LYS A 192 -9.26 17.95 -21.83
N SER A 193 -8.90 18.81 -20.88
CA SER A 193 -9.69 19.98 -20.53
C SER A 193 -9.44 21.12 -21.52
N ARG A 194 -10.50 21.77 -21.97
CA ARG A 194 -10.43 22.89 -22.92
C ARG A 194 -10.54 24.22 -22.14
N PRO A 195 -9.72 25.22 -22.45
CA PRO A 195 -9.90 26.54 -21.90
C PRO A 195 -11.20 27.16 -22.44
N ILE A 196 -12.06 27.63 -21.54
CA ILE A 196 -13.37 28.23 -21.88
C ILE A 196 -13.42 29.74 -21.58
N GLY A 197 -12.40 30.30 -20.95
CA GLY A 197 -12.34 31.73 -20.63
C GLY A 197 -11.29 32.04 -19.56
N PHE A 198 -11.41 33.26 -19.00
CA PHE A 198 -10.55 33.74 -17.92
C PHE A 198 -11.41 34.23 -16.77
N ASP A 199 -10.95 34.03 -15.54
CA ASP A 199 -11.59 34.60 -14.35
C ASP A 199 -11.24 36.10 -14.21
N ASN A 200 -11.87 36.76 -13.23
CA ASN A 200 -11.65 38.20 -12.97
C ASN A 200 -10.21 38.53 -12.51
N LYS A 201 -9.38 37.49 -12.26
CA LYS A 201 -7.95 37.61 -11.89
C LYS A 201 -7.00 37.23 -13.02
N GLY A 202 -7.54 36.91 -14.20
CA GLY A 202 -6.77 36.50 -15.38
C GLY A 202 -6.35 35.03 -15.39
N ASN A 203 -6.86 34.19 -14.50
CA ASN A 203 -6.59 32.75 -14.54
C ASN A 203 -7.51 32.06 -15.57
N THR A 204 -6.94 31.11 -16.31
CA THR A 204 -7.70 30.34 -17.30
C THR A 204 -8.74 29.47 -16.64
N ILE A 205 -9.99 29.59 -17.06
CA ILE A 205 -11.10 28.69 -16.72
C ILE A 205 -11.12 27.58 -17.75
N TYR A 206 -11.26 26.34 -17.30
CA TYR A 206 -11.32 25.15 -18.15
C TYR A 206 -12.71 24.50 -18.11
N ASP A 207 -13.14 23.95 -19.25
CA ASP A 207 -14.15 22.91 -19.29
C ASP A 207 -13.52 21.65 -18.71
N THR A 208 -13.86 21.34 -17.46
CA THR A 208 -13.04 20.52 -16.56
C THR A 208 -13.27 19.04 -16.79
N ILE A 209 -12.32 18.35 -17.36
CA ILE A 209 -12.24 16.89 -17.24
C ILE A 209 -11.36 16.56 -16.03
N ALA A 210 -11.97 15.94 -15.03
CA ALA A 210 -11.28 15.55 -13.81
C ALA A 210 -10.81 14.10 -13.89
N ILE A 211 -9.57 13.86 -13.46
CA ILE A 211 -9.04 12.51 -13.26
C ILE A 211 -9.04 12.23 -11.76
N LYS A 212 -9.63 11.11 -11.38
CA LYS A 212 -9.55 10.58 -10.03
C LYS A 212 -8.26 9.79 -9.91
N LEU A 213 -7.37 10.22 -9.03
CA LEU A 213 -6.16 9.51 -8.65
C LEU A 213 -6.28 9.00 -7.23
N ASN A 214 -5.79 7.80 -6.99
CA ASN A 214 -5.69 7.22 -5.67
C ASN A 214 -4.24 6.93 -5.32
N LEU A 215 -3.77 7.45 -4.19
CA LEU A 215 -2.40 7.30 -3.74
C LEU A 215 -2.05 5.82 -3.48
N ILE A 216 -2.98 5.03 -2.95
CA ILE A 216 -2.77 3.61 -2.68
C ILE A 216 -2.61 2.83 -3.98
N ASP A 217 -3.46 3.11 -4.98
CA ASP A 217 -3.34 2.51 -6.32
C ASP A 217 -1.98 2.81 -6.98
N SER A 218 -1.40 3.97 -6.68
CA SER A 218 -0.10 4.38 -7.23
C SER A 218 1.08 3.75 -6.51
N LEU A 219 1.04 3.69 -5.16
CA LEU A 219 2.17 3.24 -4.34
C LEU A 219 2.24 1.72 -4.18
N TYR A 220 1.10 1.06 -4.13
CA TYR A 220 1.02 -0.38 -3.86
C TYR A 220 0.57 -1.15 -5.09
N PHE A 221 -0.71 -1.07 -5.44
CA PHE A 221 -1.28 -1.80 -6.57
C PHE A 221 -2.67 -1.21 -6.88
N PRO A 222 -3.09 -1.12 -8.17
CA PRO A 222 -4.41 -0.62 -8.53
C PRO A 222 -5.50 -1.63 -8.09
N VAL A 223 -5.90 -1.54 -6.82
CA VAL A 223 -6.85 -2.46 -6.17
C VAL A 223 -8.27 -2.31 -6.71
N SER A 224 -8.61 -1.11 -7.20
CA SER A 224 -9.94 -0.76 -7.74
C SER A 224 -10.09 -1.05 -9.23
N LYS A 225 -9.02 -1.45 -9.93
CA LYS A 225 -9.00 -1.66 -11.38
C LYS A 225 -8.63 -3.08 -11.74
N GLU A 226 -9.21 -3.55 -12.84
CA GLU A 226 -8.73 -4.77 -13.47
C GLU A 226 -7.40 -4.51 -14.19
N PHE A 227 -6.40 -5.35 -13.93
CA PHE A 227 -5.06 -5.18 -14.48
C PHE A 227 -4.47 -6.51 -14.94
N ARG A 228 -4.29 -6.66 -16.27
CA ARG A 228 -3.83 -7.92 -16.86
C ARG A 228 -2.35 -8.21 -16.62
N ALA A 229 -1.49 -7.20 -16.79
CA ALA A 229 -0.04 -7.37 -16.79
C ALA A 229 0.55 -7.57 -15.40
N ARG A 230 -0.21 -7.22 -14.35
CA ARG A 230 0.25 -7.30 -12.97
C ARG A 230 -0.79 -8.00 -12.12
N THR A 231 -0.30 -8.71 -11.13
CA THR A 231 -1.11 -9.30 -10.07
C THR A 231 -0.43 -9.01 -8.74
N ALA A 232 -1.20 -8.96 -7.68
CA ALA A 232 -0.68 -8.74 -6.34
C ALA A 232 -1.27 -9.76 -5.37
N THR A 233 -0.53 -9.99 -4.30
CA THR A 233 -0.99 -10.73 -3.14
C THR A 233 -1.17 -9.76 -1.99
N PHE A 234 -2.35 -9.79 -1.38
CA PHE A 234 -2.67 -9.03 -0.18
C PHE A 234 -2.94 -10.00 0.96
N ALA A 235 -2.29 -9.77 2.09
CA ALA A 235 -2.50 -10.53 3.32
C ALA A 235 -2.86 -9.54 4.42
N PHE A 236 -4.14 -9.53 4.83
CA PHE A 236 -4.67 -8.61 5.83
C PHE A 236 -5.60 -9.32 6.80
N PRO A 237 -5.66 -8.87 8.07
CA PRO A 237 -6.67 -9.37 8.99
C PRO A 237 -8.07 -8.96 8.52
N ARG A 238 -9.04 -9.83 8.65
CA ARG A 238 -10.46 -9.45 8.54
C ARG A 238 -10.85 -8.50 9.65
N THR A 239 -11.96 -7.82 9.48
CA THR A 239 -12.44 -6.81 10.44
C THR A 239 -12.52 -7.34 11.86
N GLU A 240 -12.98 -8.58 12.06
CA GLU A 240 -13.08 -9.19 13.39
C GLU A 240 -11.69 -9.38 14.03
N SER A 241 -10.72 -9.91 13.28
CA SER A 241 -9.34 -10.10 13.73
C SER A 241 -8.64 -8.75 13.98
N TYR A 242 -8.92 -7.76 13.11
CA TYR A 242 -8.41 -6.39 13.27
C TYR A 242 -8.94 -5.73 14.55
N ASN A 243 -10.25 -5.77 14.78
CA ASN A 243 -10.86 -5.22 15.98
C ASN A 243 -10.41 -5.96 17.26
N SER A 244 -10.25 -7.29 17.18
CA SER A 244 -9.71 -8.08 18.29
C SER A 244 -8.28 -7.66 18.63
N ALA A 245 -7.44 -7.41 17.64
CA ALA A 245 -6.08 -6.95 17.86
C ALA A 245 -6.04 -5.53 18.48
N LEU A 246 -6.93 -4.62 18.03
CA LEU A 246 -7.09 -3.30 18.65
C LEU A 246 -7.56 -3.39 20.09
N THR A 247 -8.48 -4.30 20.40
CA THR A 247 -8.91 -4.56 21.80
C THR A 247 -7.75 -5.09 22.66
N GLY A 248 -6.95 -6.01 22.12
CA GLY A 248 -5.74 -6.47 22.81
C GLY A 248 -4.70 -5.34 23.02
N MET A 249 -4.60 -4.41 22.08
CA MET A 249 -3.80 -3.21 22.23
C MET A 249 -4.37 -2.28 23.33
N ALA A 250 -5.69 -2.04 23.35
CA ALA A 250 -6.36 -1.22 24.35
C ALA A 250 -6.09 -1.75 25.77
N GLN A 251 -6.22 -3.05 25.98
CA GLN A 251 -5.92 -3.70 27.26
C GLN A 251 -4.46 -3.52 27.70
N LYS A 252 -3.51 -3.52 26.78
CA LYS A 252 -2.09 -3.25 27.08
C LYS A 252 -1.80 -1.79 27.37
N LEU A 253 -2.55 -0.87 26.76
CA LEU A 253 -2.44 0.56 27.03
C LEU A 253 -2.96 0.91 28.43
N GLY A 254 -3.99 0.19 28.90
CA GLY A 254 -4.60 0.43 30.19
C GLY A 254 -5.33 1.78 30.31
N GLY A 255 -5.59 2.21 31.54
CA GLY A 255 -6.23 3.49 31.81
C GLY A 255 -7.63 3.61 31.19
N ASN A 256 -7.84 4.59 30.31
CA ASN A 256 -9.12 4.84 29.65
C ASN A 256 -9.38 3.96 28.41
N TYR A 257 -8.45 3.09 28.04
CA TYR A 257 -8.58 2.21 26.88
C TYR A 257 -9.21 0.87 27.31
N VAL A 258 -10.39 0.57 26.81
CA VAL A 258 -11.15 -0.65 27.12
C VAL A 258 -11.19 -1.60 25.93
N ASP A 259 -11.53 -1.09 24.76
CA ASP A 259 -11.69 -1.89 23.56
C ASP A 259 -11.22 -1.16 22.29
N HIS A 260 -11.47 -1.77 21.13
CA HIS A 260 -11.03 -1.26 19.82
C HIS A 260 -11.59 0.11 19.46
N THR A 261 -12.74 0.53 20.04
CA THR A 261 -13.37 1.82 19.74
C THR A 261 -12.63 2.98 20.39
N ASP A 262 -11.86 2.73 21.45
CA ASP A 262 -11.06 3.73 22.15
C ASP A 262 -9.77 4.04 21.41
N ILE A 263 -9.33 3.16 20.49
CA ILE A 263 -8.08 3.38 19.75
C ILE A 263 -8.26 4.47 18.69
N PRO A 264 -7.48 5.57 18.76
CA PRO A 264 -7.66 6.72 17.88
C PRO A 264 -7.58 6.37 16.39
N ILE A 265 -8.62 6.71 15.63
CA ILE A 265 -8.69 6.51 14.18
C ILE A 265 -7.47 7.12 13.46
N LYS A 266 -7.03 8.30 13.88
CA LYS A 266 -5.84 8.95 13.27
C LYS A 266 -4.58 8.10 13.42
N TRP A 267 -4.41 7.40 14.55
CA TRP A 267 -3.28 6.50 14.73
C TRP A 267 -3.40 5.26 13.82
N GLN A 268 -4.60 4.69 13.73
CA GLN A 268 -4.85 3.57 12.84
C GLN A 268 -4.52 3.95 11.38
N GLU A 269 -4.96 5.12 10.92
CA GLU A 269 -4.75 5.60 9.56
C GLU A 269 -3.31 6.06 9.27
N ASN A 270 -2.58 6.56 10.26
CA ASN A 270 -1.24 7.08 10.06
C ASN A 270 -0.14 6.05 10.32
N ILE A 271 -0.41 5.06 11.14
CA ILE A 271 0.60 4.08 11.60
C ILE A 271 0.19 2.64 11.26
N LEU A 272 -0.97 2.18 11.76
CA LEU A 272 -1.32 0.77 11.68
C LEU A 272 -1.66 0.31 10.25
N ILE A 273 -2.52 1.05 9.53
CA ILE A 273 -2.89 0.67 8.17
C ILE A 273 -1.71 0.78 7.20
N PRO A 274 -0.88 1.84 7.21
CA PRO A 274 0.37 1.85 6.45
C PRO A 274 1.30 0.68 6.78
N PHE A 275 1.45 0.34 8.06
CA PHE A 275 2.20 -0.83 8.48
C PHE A 275 1.65 -2.12 7.86
N LEU A 276 0.32 -2.33 7.90
CA LEU A 276 -0.33 -3.48 7.26
C LEU A 276 -0.07 -3.52 5.76
N LEU A 277 -0.21 -2.38 5.07
CA LEU A 277 0.06 -2.28 3.64
C LEU A 277 1.51 -2.64 3.30
N ASP A 278 2.48 -2.14 4.06
CA ASP A 278 3.89 -2.44 3.85
C ASP A 278 4.24 -3.91 4.13
N HIS A 279 3.60 -4.53 5.12
CA HIS A 279 3.91 -5.90 5.54
C HIS A 279 3.00 -6.96 4.92
N GLY A 280 1.94 -6.56 4.24
CA GLY A 280 0.94 -7.48 3.69
C GLY A 280 0.72 -7.38 2.18
N THR A 281 1.51 -6.58 1.43
CA THR A 281 1.31 -6.41 -0.01
C THR A 281 2.54 -6.87 -0.78
N PHE A 282 2.35 -7.86 -1.66
CA PHE A 282 3.44 -8.50 -2.40
C PHE A 282 3.14 -8.56 -3.90
N LEU A 283 4.21 -8.56 -4.71
CA LEU A 283 4.10 -8.81 -6.15
C LEU A 283 3.73 -10.28 -6.42
N ASN A 284 3.02 -10.47 -7.52
CA ASN A 284 2.56 -11.76 -8.01
C ASN A 284 1.52 -12.44 -7.11
N MET A 285 1.05 -13.59 -7.55
CA MET A 285 0.10 -14.43 -6.81
C MET A 285 0.89 -15.47 -6.02
N LEU A 286 1.13 -15.18 -4.75
CA LEU A 286 1.91 -16.06 -3.88
C LEU A 286 1.04 -17.17 -3.32
N GLU A 287 1.62 -18.36 -3.20
CA GLU A 287 1.05 -19.47 -2.43
C GLU A 287 1.51 -19.40 -0.97
N VAL A 288 0.75 -20.00 -0.05
CA VAL A 288 1.07 -19.99 1.40
C VAL A 288 2.50 -20.47 1.69
N SER A 289 2.99 -21.46 0.92
CA SER A 289 4.36 -21.98 1.07
C SER A 289 5.45 -20.96 0.77
N GLN A 290 5.15 -19.93 -0.04
CA GLN A 290 6.09 -18.89 -0.45
C GLN A 290 6.25 -17.78 0.61
N PHE A 291 5.38 -17.74 1.63
CA PHE A 291 5.51 -16.83 2.77
C PHE A 291 6.56 -17.30 3.80
N LYS A 292 7.51 -18.13 3.39
CA LYS A 292 8.54 -18.67 4.27
C LYS A 292 9.91 -18.18 3.82
N SER A 293 10.65 -17.56 4.73
CA SER A 293 12.09 -17.38 4.60
C SER A 293 12.79 -17.92 5.85
N ILE A 294 14.01 -18.37 5.68
CA ILE A 294 14.87 -18.79 6.80
C ILE A 294 15.87 -17.67 7.01
N ASP A 295 15.97 -17.15 8.23
CA ASP A 295 17.07 -16.29 8.61
C ASP A 295 18.36 -17.15 8.65
N VAL A 296 19.25 -16.91 7.71
CA VAL A 296 20.50 -17.67 7.53
C VAL A 296 21.44 -17.50 8.72
N LEU A 297 21.36 -16.38 9.45
CA LEU A 297 22.28 -16.07 10.56
C LEU A 297 21.83 -16.67 11.89
N THR A 298 20.54 -16.72 12.14
CA THR A 298 20.02 -17.17 13.44
C THR A 298 19.38 -18.56 13.40
N HIS A 299 19.24 -19.17 12.22
CA HIS A 299 18.48 -20.41 11.96
C HIS A 299 17.04 -20.38 12.48
N GLN A 300 16.55 -19.21 12.88
CA GLN A 300 15.15 -19.03 13.23
C GLN A 300 14.32 -18.81 11.97
N LYS A 301 13.12 -19.36 11.93
CA LYS A 301 12.16 -19.10 10.86
C LYS A 301 11.68 -17.65 10.95
N LYS A 302 12.44 -16.75 10.36
CA LYS A 302 11.99 -15.38 10.08
C LYS A 302 11.55 -15.35 8.63
N TYR A 303 10.40 -14.78 8.40
CA TYR A 303 9.85 -14.63 7.05
C TYR A 303 10.24 -13.24 6.53
N ASN A 304 11.44 -13.12 5.98
CA ASN A 304 11.83 -11.92 5.25
C ASN A 304 11.31 -12.04 3.82
N MET A 305 10.39 -11.17 3.45
CA MET A 305 9.85 -11.09 2.11
C MET A 305 10.11 -9.70 1.55
N VAL A 306 10.14 -9.61 0.22
CA VAL A 306 10.20 -8.31 -0.44
C VAL A 306 8.76 -7.90 -0.75
N ASN A 307 8.34 -6.77 -0.20
CA ASN A 307 7.01 -6.22 -0.47
C ASN A 307 6.92 -5.62 -1.88
N ILE A 308 5.73 -5.17 -2.26
CA ILE A 308 5.50 -4.60 -3.61
C ILE A 308 6.30 -3.32 -3.89
N ARG A 309 6.78 -2.63 -2.86
CA ARG A 309 7.62 -1.43 -2.97
C ARG A 309 9.11 -1.74 -3.08
N GLY A 310 9.49 -3.01 -2.89
CA GLY A 310 10.87 -3.45 -2.89
C GLY A 310 11.54 -3.47 -1.50
N ASP A 311 10.79 -3.16 -0.44
CA ASP A 311 11.32 -3.16 0.92
C ASP A 311 11.34 -4.58 1.49
N SER A 312 12.37 -4.92 2.26
CA SER A 312 12.42 -6.18 3.00
C SER A 312 11.56 -6.08 4.26
N VAL A 313 10.58 -6.95 4.39
CA VAL A 313 9.63 -6.97 5.51
C VAL A 313 9.59 -8.32 6.19
N VAL A 314 9.41 -8.31 7.50
CA VAL A 314 9.26 -9.54 8.30
C VAL A 314 7.78 -9.90 8.38
N VAL A 315 7.44 -11.10 7.91
CA VAL A 315 6.08 -11.64 8.00
C VAL A 315 5.97 -12.51 9.25
N ASN A 316 5.16 -12.08 10.22
CA ASN A 316 4.95 -12.74 11.52
C ASN A 316 3.63 -13.53 11.59
N TYR A 317 2.93 -13.66 10.48
CA TYR A 317 1.61 -14.29 10.43
C TYR A 317 1.61 -15.48 9.47
N THR A 318 0.66 -16.38 9.64
CA THR A 318 0.42 -17.47 8.70
C THR A 318 -0.80 -17.12 7.84
N PRO A 319 -0.64 -16.93 6.53
CA PRO A 319 -1.76 -16.67 5.62
C PRO A 319 -2.74 -17.85 5.64
N LYS A 320 -4.04 -17.53 5.68
CA LYS A 320 -5.15 -18.49 5.63
C LYS A 320 -6.23 -18.00 4.67
N ASP A 321 -7.24 -18.81 4.47
CA ASP A 321 -8.47 -18.44 3.76
C ASP A 321 -8.20 -17.71 2.45
N LYS A 322 -7.45 -18.36 1.56
CA LYS A 322 -7.12 -17.85 0.23
C LYS A 322 -8.39 -17.53 -0.55
N TYR A 323 -8.49 -16.30 -1.04
CA TYR A 323 -9.53 -15.88 -1.97
C TYR A 323 -8.90 -15.36 -3.26
N LEU A 324 -9.29 -15.95 -4.40
CA LEU A 324 -8.81 -15.55 -5.71
C LEU A 324 -9.68 -14.42 -6.26
N CYS A 325 -9.12 -13.20 -6.28
CA CYS A 325 -9.74 -12.05 -6.92
C CYS A 325 -9.45 -12.01 -8.43
N SER A 326 -10.24 -11.26 -9.18
CA SER A 326 -10.01 -11.07 -10.62
C SER A 326 -8.66 -10.41 -10.92
N ASN A 327 -8.21 -9.50 -10.08
CA ASN A 327 -6.95 -8.76 -10.23
C ASN A 327 -5.84 -9.16 -9.24
N GLY A 328 -6.03 -10.19 -8.42
CA GLY A 328 -5.02 -10.63 -7.46
C GLY A 328 -5.47 -11.79 -6.59
N VAL A 329 -4.76 -12.00 -5.50
CA VAL A 329 -5.14 -12.96 -4.46
C VAL A 329 -5.08 -12.29 -3.11
N THR A 330 -6.02 -12.61 -2.24
CA THR A 330 -6.00 -12.14 -0.86
C THR A 330 -6.04 -13.30 0.11
N TYR A 331 -5.39 -13.10 1.24
CA TYR A 331 -5.35 -13.99 2.37
C TYR A 331 -5.83 -13.28 3.61
N ASP A 332 -6.60 -13.96 4.43
CA ASP A 332 -6.76 -13.60 5.84
C ASP A 332 -5.60 -14.17 6.65
N TYR A 333 -5.30 -13.61 7.79
CA TYR A 333 -4.45 -14.25 8.77
C TYR A 333 -5.09 -14.20 10.16
N ALA A 334 -5.33 -15.37 10.69
CA ALA A 334 -5.71 -15.51 12.07
C ALA A 334 -4.55 -15.10 12.99
N ASN A 335 -4.85 -14.68 14.21
CA ASN A 335 -3.87 -14.30 15.23
C ASN A 335 -3.06 -13.04 14.86
N PHE A 336 -3.70 -12.06 14.23
CA PHE A 336 -3.09 -10.76 14.07
C PHE A 336 -2.88 -10.11 15.44
N VAL A 337 -1.63 -9.73 15.70
CA VAL A 337 -1.24 -8.99 16.91
C VAL A 337 -0.52 -7.72 16.45
N ILE A 338 -0.95 -6.59 16.97
CA ILE A 338 -0.29 -5.31 16.70
C ILE A 338 1.06 -5.32 17.42
N PRO A 339 2.18 -5.09 16.70
CA PRO A 339 3.50 -5.05 17.32
C PRO A 339 3.58 -3.94 18.39
N ASP A 340 4.08 -4.30 19.55
CA ASP A 340 4.23 -3.38 20.68
C ASP A 340 5.10 -2.16 20.32
N SER A 341 6.08 -2.35 19.43
CA SER A 341 6.92 -1.26 18.90
C SER A 341 6.17 -0.13 18.20
N LEU A 342 4.94 -0.36 17.78
CA LEU A 342 4.12 0.67 17.10
C LEU A 342 3.42 1.61 18.08
N TYR A 343 3.31 1.29 19.37
CA TYR A 343 2.51 2.07 20.31
C TYR A 343 3.01 2.13 21.76
N ILE A 344 3.89 1.22 22.20
CA ILE A 344 4.44 1.21 23.58
C ILE A 344 5.77 1.95 23.67
N GLY A 345 6.47 2.09 22.58
CA GLY A 345 7.80 2.72 22.55
C GLY A 345 7.78 4.18 23.01
N ALA A 346 8.97 4.66 23.44
CA ALA A 346 9.17 6.07 23.72
C ALA A 346 9.29 6.85 22.41
N GLU A 347 8.56 7.98 22.35
CA GLU A 347 8.66 8.89 21.21
C GLU A 347 9.84 9.87 21.43
N LYS A 348 10.71 9.99 20.42
CA LYS A 348 11.91 10.81 20.47
C LYS A 348 11.84 11.96 19.49
N PHE A 349 12.16 13.14 19.99
CA PHE A 349 12.24 14.37 19.21
C PHE A 349 13.67 14.94 19.33
N GLN A 350 14.33 15.11 18.19
CA GLN A 350 15.71 15.58 18.14
C GLN A 350 15.80 17.11 18.15
N GLY A 351 16.68 17.68 18.95
CA GLY A 351 16.84 19.14 19.06
C GLY A 351 17.29 19.79 17.74
N GLU A 352 18.17 19.14 16.99
CA GLU A 352 18.66 19.62 15.70
C GLU A 352 17.54 19.72 14.63
N TRP A 353 16.41 19.06 14.84
CA TRP A 353 15.24 19.20 13.93
C TRP A 353 14.54 20.57 14.03
N LEU A 354 14.87 21.38 15.03
CA LEU A 354 14.28 22.71 15.20
C LEU A 354 14.91 23.75 14.29
N ALA A 355 16.17 23.58 13.91
CA ALA A 355 16.88 24.49 13.03
C ALA A 355 17.49 23.78 11.83
N ARG A 356 17.73 24.49 10.75
CA ARG A 356 18.36 23.97 9.53
C ARG A 356 19.52 24.87 9.09
N PRO A 357 20.57 24.28 8.50
CA PRO A 357 21.63 25.09 7.92
C PRO A 357 21.10 25.87 6.72
N THR A 358 21.54 27.13 6.58
CA THR A 358 21.21 28.03 5.47
C THR A 358 22.46 28.52 4.72
N GLY A 359 23.64 28.10 5.16
CA GLY A 359 24.95 28.42 4.59
C GLY A 359 26.06 28.02 5.56
N ALA A 360 27.29 28.36 5.26
CA ALA A 360 28.42 28.07 6.14
C ALA A 360 28.22 28.72 7.52
N ASN A 361 28.07 27.91 8.56
CA ASN A 361 27.84 28.33 9.97
C ASN A 361 26.62 29.22 10.19
N ARG A 362 25.61 29.18 9.30
CA ARG A 362 24.36 29.91 9.44
C ARG A 362 23.21 28.92 9.55
N TYR A 363 22.31 29.18 10.51
CA TYR A 363 21.13 28.36 10.76
C TYR A 363 19.89 29.25 10.79
N ALA A 364 18.75 28.66 10.40
CA ALA A 364 17.43 29.28 10.54
C ALA A 364 16.47 28.27 11.15
N TRP A 365 15.53 28.77 11.90
CA TRP A 365 14.45 27.96 12.45
C TRP A 365 13.60 27.34 11.33
N ARG A 366 13.10 26.17 11.57
CA ARG A 366 12.14 25.55 10.64
C ARG A 366 10.78 26.24 10.71
N PRO A 367 9.94 26.20 9.65
CA PRO A 367 8.67 26.92 9.59
C PRO A 367 7.67 26.60 10.71
N ASN A 368 7.78 25.41 11.30
CA ASN A 368 6.92 24.93 12.39
C ASN A 368 7.47 25.29 13.80
N VAL A 369 8.50 26.08 13.86
CA VAL A 369 9.13 26.55 15.10
C VAL A 369 8.87 28.03 15.26
N THR A 370 8.30 28.42 16.38
CA THR A 370 8.07 29.82 16.73
C THR A 370 9.07 30.27 17.79
N VAL A 371 9.81 31.31 17.47
CA VAL A 371 10.75 31.92 18.42
C VAL A 371 10.40 33.39 18.59
N THR A 372 10.31 33.84 19.85
CA THR A 372 10.13 35.23 20.22
C THR A 372 11.24 35.62 21.16
N SER A 373 11.97 36.69 20.87
CA SER A 373 13.03 37.24 21.71
C SER A 373 13.11 38.74 21.63
N THR A 374 13.43 39.40 22.75
CA THR A 374 13.64 40.85 22.82
C THR A 374 15.11 41.23 22.73
N SER A 375 16.02 40.27 22.63
CA SER A 375 17.46 40.48 22.49
C SER A 375 18.09 39.53 21.51
N SER A 376 19.30 39.83 21.06
CA SER A 376 20.01 39.03 20.09
C SER A 376 20.48 37.69 20.65
N PHE A 377 20.45 36.69 19.81
CA PHE A 377 20.96 35.35 20.07
C PHE A 377 21.49 34.72 18.77
N ASP A 378 22.35 33.71 18.89
CA ASP A 378 22.82 32.88 17.79
C ASP A 378 22.25 31.46 17.94
N VAL A 379 21.89 30.84 16.83
CA VAL A 379 21.45 29.45 16.79
C VAL A 379 22.38 28.61 15.92
N SER A 380 22.71 27.41 16.39
CA SER A 380 23.53 26.45 15.67
C SER A 380 23.14 25.01 16.00
N ASN A 381 23.46 24.10 15.08
CA ASN A 381 23.49 22.66 15.37
C ASN A 381 24.95 22.22 15.37
N ASN A 382 25.46 21.85 16.51
CA ASN A 382 26.84 21.47 16.65
C ASN A 382 26.98 19.95 16.66
N TYR A 383 27.99 19.46 15.93
CA TYR A 383 28.40 18.07 16.02
C TYR A 383 29.09 17.85 17.38
N ILE A 384 28.55 16.95 18.18
CA ILE A 384 29.13 16.52 19.44
C ILE A 384 29.02 15.01 19.54
N LYS A 385 30.12 14.31 19.36
CA LYS A 385 30.15 12.86 19.39
C LYS A 385 29.59 12.32 20.71
N GLY A 386 28.71 11.34 20.61
CA GLY A 386 28.09 10.68 21.76
C GLY A 386 26.78 11.30 22.22
N GLN A 387 26.34 12.38 21.62
CA GLN A 387 24.97 12.90 21.73
C GLN A 387 24.03 12.12 20.78
N SER A 388 22.73 12.33 20.91
CA SER A 388 21.76 11.74 20.02
C SER A 388 22.02 12.20 18.58
N ASN A 389 22.14 11.28 17.63
CA ASN A 389 22.55 11.55 16.25
C ASN A 389 23.87 12.34 16.10
N ASP A 390 24.73 12.33 17.12
CA ASP A 390 25.97 13.12 17.18
C ASP A 390 25.76 14.62 16.89
N SER A 391 24.58 15.15 17.14
CA SER A 391 24.22 16.55 16.87
C SER A 391 23.35 17.13 17.96
N ILE A 392 23.45 18.43 18.20
CA ILE A 392 22.76 19.11 19.28
C ILE A 392 22.38 20.54 18.88
N LEU A 393 21.17 20.96 19.22
CA LEU A 393 20.76 22.37 19.08
C LEU A 393 21.38 23.21 20.18
N ILE A 394 22.04 24.31 19.80
CA ILE A 394 22.56 25.32 20.73
C ILE A 394 22.00 26.70 20.36
N VAL A 395 21.43 27.37 21.33
CA VAL A 395 21.08 28.79 21.28
C VAL A 395 21.95 29.53 22.28
N ASN A 396 22.81 30.43 21.80
CA ASN A 396 23.67 31.26 22.65
C ASN A 396 23.10 32.66 22.72
N PHE A 397 22.91 33.15 23.93
CA PHE A 397 22.53 34.55 24.14
C PHE A 397 23.78 35.44 24.17
N THR A 398 23.65 36.64 23.65
CA THR A 398 24.73 37.63 23.76
C THR A 398 25.06 37.95 25.21
N LYS A 399 26.32 38.24 25.48
CA LYS A 399 26.79 38.57 26.82
C LYS A 399 25.97 39.74 27.42
N GLY A 400 25.50 39.56 28.64
CA GLY A 400 24.67 40.54 29.31
C GLY A 400 23.19 40.51 28.89
N TYR A 401 22.72 39.44 28.31
CA TYR A 401 21.32 39.23 27.91
C TYR A 401 20.37 39.44 29.08
N LYS A 402 19.45 40.40 28.93
CA LYS A 402 18.40 40.74 29.89
C LYS A 402 16.98 40.66 29.26
N GLY A 403 16.88 40.03 28.12
CA GLY A 403 15.66 39.95 27.37
C GLY A 403 14.78 38.74 27.72
N THR A 404 13.69 38.65 27.02
CA THR A 404 12.81 37.49 27.05
C THR A 404 13.13 36.58 25.84
N PHE A 405 13.06 35.30 26.05
CA PHE A 405 13.20 34.28 24.97
C PHE A 405 12.15 33.21 25.18
N LYS A 406 11.42 32.90 24.08
CA LYS A 406 10.45 31.82 24.04
C LYS A 406 10.73 31.01 22.80
N LEU A 407 10.82 29.70 22.96
CA LEU A 407 10.90 28.72 21.88
C LEU A 407 9.72 27.78 21.97
N GLN A 408 8.90 27.73 20.91
CA GLN A 408 7.74 26.85 20.84
C GLN A 408 7.77 26.00 19.58
N PHE A 409 7.46 24.74 19.72
CA PHE A 409 7.39 23.79 18.61
C PHE A 409 6.45 22.62 18.94
N ASN A 410 6.09 21.84 17.91
CA ASN A 410 5.26 20.67 18.06
C ASN A 410 6.10 19.39 18.00
N THR A 411 5.73 18.42 18.82
CA THR A 411 6.29 17.06 18.81
C THR A 411 5.80 16.22 17.63
N LEU A 412 6.14 14.94 17.63
CA LEU A 412 5.42 13.89 16.93
C LEU A 412 4.05 13.66 17.57
N ASN A 413 3.18 12.88 16.93
CA ASN A 413 1.90 12.52 17.53
C ASN A 413 2.11 11.61 18.74
N LEU A 414 1.46 11.95 19.84
CA LEU A 414 1.49 11.19 21.09
C LEU A 414 0.11 10.58 21.38
N PHE A 415 0.09 9.40 21.97
CA PHE A 415 -1.15 8.83 22.48
C PHE A 415 -1.65 9.60 23.70
N PRO A 416 -2.98 9.70 23.92
CA PRO A 416 -3.55 10.28 25.12
C PRO A 416 -3.32 9.39 26.34
N ARG A 417 -2.20 9.64 27.02
CA ARG A 417 -1.81 8.97 28.26
C ARG A 417 -0.74 9.75 28.99
N LYS A 418 -0.41 9.32 30.20
CA LYS A 418 0.65 9.93 30.99
C LYS A 418 2.03 9.58 30.46
N TYR A 419 2.89 10.58 30.40
CA TYR A 419 4.29 10.42 30.00
C TYR A 419 5.26 10.95 31.05
N ARG A 420 6.41 10.35 31.12
CA ARG A 420 7.62 10.95 31.66
C ARG A 420 8.36 11.58 30.48
N MET A 421 8.31 12.90 30.37
CA MET A 421 9.10 13.65 29.39
C MET A 421 10.51 13.86 29.93
N VAL A 422 11.51 13.43 29.18
CA VAL A 422 12.93 13.58 29.51
C VAL A 422 13.56 14.50 28.48
N VAL A 423 14.17 15.59 28.94
CA VAL A 423 14.94 16.50 28.10
C VAL A 423 16.42 16.25 28.33
N TYR A 424 17.13 15.90 27.28
CA TYR A 424 18.59 15.71 27.29
C TYR A 424 19.27 16.99 26.82
N THR A 425 20.29 17.41 27.56
CA THR A 425 20.95 18.69 27.37
C THR A 425 22.40 18.65 27.86
N LEU A 426 23.11 19.78 27.77
CA LEU A 426 24.42 19.99 28.36
C LEU A 426 24.36 21.17 29.35
N MET A 427 25.35 21.26 30.23
CA MET A 427 25.45 22.35 31.22
C MET A 427 26.22 23.59 30.75
N ASP A 428 26.79 23.57 29.57
CA ASP A 428 27.65 24.66 29.08
C ASP A 428 26.88 25.93 28.78
N VAL A 429 25.63 25.78 28.34
CA VAL A 429 24.73 26.84 27.98
C VAL A 429 23.37 26.54 28.56
N GLY A 430 22.72 27.51 29.13
CA GLY A 430 21.40 27.32 29.72
C GLY A 430 20.91 28.56 30.45
N GLY A 431 20.17 28.33 31.51
CA GLY A 431 19.50 29.34 32.33
C GLY A 431 18.36 28.67 33.07
N ILE A 432 17.51 29.47 33.66
CA ILE A 432 16.27 29.00 34.28
C ILE A 432 15.12 29.17 33.29
N TYR A 433 14.40 28.06 33.06
CA TYR A 433 13.30 28.00 32.11
C TYR A 433 12.01 27.50 32.76
N ASP A 434 10.89 28.14 32.43
CA ASP A 434 9.58 27.52 32.56
C ASP A 434 9.27 26.70 31.30
N ILE A 435 8.89 25.43 31.49
CA ILE A 435 8.63 24.48 30.42
C ILE A 435 7.16 24.14 30.44
N TYR A 436 6.51 24.34 29.31
CA TYR A 436 5.08 24.09 29.12
C TYR A 436 4.87 22.98 28.09
N VAL A 437 3.86 22.17 28.33
CA VAL A 437 3.33 21.20 27.37
C VAL A 437 1.84 21.48 27.21
N ASN A 438 1.37 21.76 26.00
CA ASN A 438 -0.01 22.18 25.71
C ASN A 438 -0.49 23.31 26.65
N ASP A 439 0.34 24.34 26.79
CA ASP A 439 0.12 25.52 27.64
C ASP A 439 0.03 25.25 29.16
N VAL A 440 0.23 24.04 29.62
CA VAL A 440 0.33 23.71 31.03
C VAL A 440 1.81 23.73 31.46
N LEU A 441 2.11 24.48 32.53
CA LEU A 441 3.45 24.49 33.13
C LEU A 441 3.73 23.11 33.76
N VAL A 442 4.70 22.40 33.18
CA VAL A 442 5.08 21.05 33.65
C VAL A 442 6.30 21.10 34.55
N ARG A 443 7.18 22.10 34.36
CA ARG A 443 8.38 22.25 35.18
C ARG A 443 9.01 23.62 35.03
N THR A 444 9.57 24.17 36.15
CA THR A 444 10.62 25.19 36.13
C THR A 444 11.97 24.48 36.33
N PHE A 445 12.93 24.72 35.45
CA PHE A 445 14.20 23.98 35.43
C PHE A 445 15.41 24.91 35.34
N ASP A 446 16.36 24.77 36.29
CA ASP A 446 17.71 25.34 36.20
C ASP A 446 18.65 24.30 35.53
N TYR A 447 19.23 24.65 34.40
CA TYR A 447 20.15 23.79 33.65
C TYR A 447 21.36 23.32 34.44
N TYR A 448 21.75 24.04 35.49
CA TYR A 448 22.90 23.72 36.31
C TYR A 448 22.56 22.81 37.50
N ASP A 449 21.49 23.15 38.21
CA ASP A 449 21.22 22.56 39.52
C ASP A 449 20.87 21.07 39.47
N TYR A 450 20.16 20.65 38.46
CA TYR A 450 19.75 19.25 38.34
C TYR A 450 20.96 18.31 38.26
N ALA A 451 21.92 18.62 37.39
CA ALA A 451 23.10 17.80 37.20
C ALA A 451 24.01 17.76 38.46
N LYS A 452 24.15 18.91 39.13
CA LYS A 452 24.89 19.03 40.38
C LYS A 452 24.21 18.25 41.49
N THR A 453 22.92 18.39 41.67
CA THR A 453 22.13 17.75 42.74
C THR A 453 22.09 16.23 42.57
N LYS A 454 22.02 15.73 41.34
CA LYS A 454 21.95 14.28 41.05
C LYS A 454 23.31 13.60 40.88
N GLY A 455 24.41 14.33 40.92
CA GLY A 455 25.74 13.78 40.71
C GLY A 455 25.95 13.16 39.33
N ILE A 456 25.16 13.56 38.33
CA ILE A 456 25.10 12.99 36.98
C ILE A 456 26.28 13.47 36.11
N ILE A 457 27.10 14.34 36.61
CA ILE A 457 28.16 15.06 35.90
C ILE A 457 29.39 14.16 35.60
N LYS A 458 29.36 12.92 35.97
CA LYS A 458 30.51 12.02 35.75
C LYS A 458 30.41 11.42 34.35
N SER A 459 31.56 11.32 33.71
CA SER A 459 31.70 10.73 32.39
C SER A 459 30.98 9.39 32.26
N VAL A 460 30.22 9.22 31.20
CA VAL A 460 29.70 7.92 30.78
C VAL A 460 30.73 7.29 29.87
N THR A 461 31.23 6.11 30.22
CA THR A 461 32.19 5.36 29.41
C THR A 461 31.45 4.38 28.48
N GLY A 462 31.95 4.20 27.26
CA GLY A 462 31.39 3.26 26.28
C GLY A 462 30.93 3.93 24.99
N ALA A 463 30.07 3.26 24.22
CA ALA A 463 29.60 3.73 22.93
C ALA A 463 28.81 5.06 22.99
N ASN A 464 28.28 5.38 24.16
CA ASN A 464 27.54 6.61 24.44
C ASN A 464 28.38 7.60 25.26
N PHE A 465 29.63 7.71 24.97
CA PHE A 465 30.53 8.61 25.69
C PHE A 465 30.10 10.08 25.52
N VAL A 466 29.82 10.71 26.63
CA VAL A 466 29.55 12.15 26.71
C VAL A 466 30.74 12.83 27.36
N PRO A 467 31.19 13.99 26.85
CA PRO A 467 32.30 14.73 27.47
C PRO A 467 32.08 14.94 28.96
N THR A 468 33.13 14.70 29.73
CA THR A 468 33.11 14.72 31.18
C THR A 468 32.54 16.01 31.74
N GLY A 469 31.55 15.91 32.62
CA GLY A 469 31.02 17.02 33.38
C GLY A 469 30.02 17.94 32.65
N ARG A 470 29.66 17.63 31.38
CA ARG A 470 28.81 18.50 30.57
C ARG A 470 27.40 17.94 30.33
N TYR A 471 27.24 16.62 30.35
CA TYR A 471 25.96 15.97 30.14
C TYR A 471 24.99 16.30 31.26
N ASN A 472 23.74 16.60 30.85
CA ASN A 472 22.66 16.86 31.77
C ASN A 472 21.34 16.34 31.20
N ARG A 473 20.41 16.08 32.06
CA ARG A 473 19.05 15.75 31.71
C ARG A 473 18.09 16.15 32.82
N PHE A 474 16.86 16.40 32.46
CA PHE A 474 15.79 16.57 33.44
C PHE A 474 14.52 15.89 32.93
N ASP A 475 13.66 15.54 33.85
CA ASP A 475 12.39 14.90 33.56
C ASP A 475 11.25 15.60 34.27
N CYS A 476 10.06 15.45 33.72
CA CYS A 476 8.81 15.85 34.30
C CYS A 476 7.68 14.93 33.83
N TYR A 477 6.57 14.95 34.54
CA TYR A 477 5.40 14.19 34.15
C TYR A 477 4.44 15.06 33.36
N VAL A 478 3.90 14.50 32.28
CA VAL A 478 2.96 15.12 31.38
C VAL A 478 1.71 14.23 31.37
N ASP A 479 0.58 14.77 31.81
CA ASP A 479 -0.70 14.06 31.92
C ASP A 479 -1.84 14.75 31.17
N ASN A 480 -1.54 15.83 30.44
CA ASN A 480 -2.48 16.64 29.69
C ASN A 480 -2.52 16.34 28.19
N ILE A 481 -2.10 15.14 27.79
CA ILE A 481 -2.28 14.65 26.41
C ILE A 481 -3.64 13.95 26.36
N THR A 482 -4.65 14.62 25.82
CA THR A 482 -6.05 14.17 25.80
C THR A 482 -6.48 13.50 24.49
N ASP A 483 -5.77 13.80 23.39
CA ASP A 483 -6.05 13.28 22.05
C ASP A 483 -4.78 12.78 21.38
N TYR A 484 -4.91 11.85 20.41
CA TYR A 484 -3.81 11.47 19.55
C TYR A 484 -3.43 12.63 18.62
N SER A 485 -2.49 13.42 19.08
CA SER A 485 -2.06 14.64 18.41
C SER A 485 -0.62 15.00 18.76
N LYS A 486 -0.10 16.00 18.06
CA LYS A 486 1.18 16.61 18.41
C LYS A 486 1.01 17.42 19.69
N ALA A 487 1.89 17.22 20.64
CA ALA A 487 1.97 18.11 21.79
C ALA A 487 2.77 19.36 21.44
N THR A 488 2.34 20.51 21.93
CA THR A 488 3.09 21.76 21.85
C THR A 488 4.02 21.87 23.04
N ILE A 489 5.32 21.98 22.80
CA ILE A 489 6.33 22.24 23.83
C ILE A 489 6.74 23.70 23.73
N ARG A 490 6.84 24.37 24.88
CA ARG A 490 7.32 25.76 24.98
C ARG A 490 8.33 25.92 26.11
N PHE A 491 9.51 26.44 25.77
CA PHE A 491 10.54 26.86 26.71
C PHE A 491 10.47 28.37 26.84
N GLU A 492 10.28 28.89 28.07
CA GLU A 492 10.30 30.31 28.38
C GLU A 492 11.47 30.62 29.31
N TYR A 493 12.42 31.42 28.84
CA TYR A 493 13.55 31.88 29.63
C TYR A 493 13.09 32.85 30.70
N LYS A 494 13.50 32.63 31.94
CA LYS A 494 13.17 33.48 33.09
C LYS A 494 14.34 34.38 33.47
N GLU A 495 15.46 33.76 33.75
CA GLU A 495 16.63 34.45 34.30
C GLU A 495 17.92 33.63 34.09
N PRO A 496 19.11 34.26 34.25
CA PRO A 496 20.36 33.57 34.25
C PRO A 496 20.39 32.50 35.35
N GLY A 497 20.78 31.29 34.99
CA GLY A 497 21.10 30.25 35.96
C GLY A 497 22.59 30.26 36.33
N ASN A 498 23.04 29.21 36.98
CA ASN A 498 24.44 29.04 37.40
C ASN A 498 25.33 28.42 36.28
N VAL A 499 24.93 28.47 35.04
CA VAL A 499 25.67 27.96 33.88
C VAL A 499 26.72 28.98 33.40
N PRO A 500 27.82 28.55 32.72
CA PRO A 500 28.84 29.48 32.20
C PRO A 500 28.29 30.50 31.20
N ASN A 501 27.37 30.10 30.33
CA ASN A 501 26.76 30.95 29.30
C ASN A 501 25.25 30.84 29.32
N ASN A 502 24.55 31.93 29.13
CA ASN A 502 23.09 31.93 29.00
C ASN A 502 22.66 31.53 27.58
N GLY A 503 21.61 30.75 27.51
CA GLY A 503 21.07 30.23 26.27
C GLY A 503 20.22 29.00 26.49
N LEU A 504 20.11 28.16 25.47
CA LEU A 504 19.32 26.94 25.50
C LEU A 504 20.08 25.84 24.74
N ILE A 505 20.18 24.67 25.33
CA ILE A 505 20.65 23.46 24.64
C ILE A 505 19.56 22.40 24.69
N ILE A 506 19.28 21.78 23.53
CA ILE A 506 18.43 20.60 23.41
C ILE A 506 19.16 19.58 22.53
N ASP A 507 19.52 18.45 23.13
CA ASP A 507 19.96 17.26 22.40
C ASP A 507 18.75 16.50 21.89
N MET A 508 17.96 15.96 22.82
CA MET A 508 16.79 15.15 22.51
C MET A 508 15.72 15.37 23.58
N ILE A 509 14.47 15.22 23.17
CA ILE A 509 13.32 15.15 24.09
C ILE A 509 12.67 13.79 23.87
N GLU A 510 12.51 13.02 24.95
CA GLU A 510 11.94 11.69 24.92
C GLU A 510 10.67 11.65 25.77
N PHE A 511 9.58 11.18 25.16
CA PHE A 511 8.32 10.93 25.86
C PHE A 511 8.21 9.43 26.15
N VAL A 512 8.51 9.05 27.36
CA VAL A 512 8.43 7.67 27.85
C VAL A 512 7.07 7.42 28.45
N PRO A 513 6.27 6.51 27.90
CA PRO A 513 4.99 6.17 28.50
C PRO A 513 5.15 5.73 29.95
N VAL A 514 4.28 6.20 30.85
CA VAL A 514 4.20 5.69 32.20
C VAL A 514 3.24 4.52 32.17
N THR A 515 3.75 3.33 32.40
CA THR A 515 2.93 2.13 32.69
C THR A 515 2.53 2.20 34.15
N GLU A 516 1.23 2.17 34.43
CA GLU A 516 0.71 2.08 35.80
C GLU A 516 1.05 0.72 36.43
#